data_a197bb75b5f21d95db09ac3699ad5c52
#
_entry.id   a197bb75b5f21d95db09ac3699ad5c52
#
_cell.length_a   1.000
_cell.length_b   1.000
_cell.length_c   1.000
_cell.angle_alpha   90.00
_cell.angle_beta   90.00
_cell.angle_gamma   90.00
#
_symmetry.space_group_name_H-M   'P 1'
#
loop_
_entity.id
_entity.type
_entity.pdbx_description
1 polymer ?
#
loop_
_entity_poly.entity_id
_entity_poly.type
_entity_poly.pdbx_seq_one_letter_code
_entity_poly.pdbx_strand_id
1 'polypeptide(L)'
;STMFISIPAAYQVPLDANKKPAFYSAISRNKVNRNDFSLTPLTVSEENFTLIAIGDPQVSNASEINRFKTETIADINMTLSVNQAEGRYKNAYAVTLGDIVNDTPNLWETMKPTMENVQLSNGTYLPVFQCIGNHDHNAGAADDRSAIANFNKHFGPTDYSFNRGKVHIVVMDNIVCTSTNGKTWTYDAGFSKSQYNWLKADLDAVENKEDKMLILCCHIPFRGGA
;
A
#
# COMPACT_ATOMS: atom_id res chain seq x y z
N SER A 1 1.43 -8.73 -15.66
CA SER A 1 0.64 -9.29 -14.54
C SER A 1 1.54 -9.46 -13.33
N THR A 2 0.97 -9.35 -12.15
CA THR A 2 1.67 -9.47 -10.88
C THR A 2 0.99 -10.57 -10.06
N MET A 3 1.78 -11.32 -9.33
CA MET A 3 1.31 -12.27 -8.32
C MET A 3 1.79 -11.78 -6.96
N PHE A 4 0.96 -11.90 -5.95
CA PHE A 4 1.34 -11.53 -4.58
C PHE A 4 0.95 -12.62 -3.58
N ILE A 5 1.54 -12.56 -2.40
CA ILE A 5 1.14 -13.36 -1.25
C ILE A 5 0.44 -12.45 -0.21
N SER A 6 -0.73 -12.83 0.26
CA SER A 6 -1.32 -12.22 1.45
C SER A 6 -0.51 -12.66 2.66
N ILE A 7 0.35 -11.78 3.19
CA ILE A 7 1.29 -12.12 4.26
C ILE A 7 0.52 -12.56 5.50
N PRO A 8 0.74 -13.80 6.02
CA PRO A 8 0.03 -14.25 7.21
C PRO A 8 0.51 -13.51 8.48
N ALA A 9 -0.39 -13.33 9.44
CA ALA A 9 -0.13 -12.59 10.67
C ALA A 9 1.03 -13.15 11.51
N ALA A 10 1.31 -14.46 11.41
CA ALA A 10 2.40 -15.12 12.14
C ALA A 10 3.80 -14.88 11.56
N TYR A 11 3.92 -14.11 10.47
CA TYR A 11 5.19 -13.90 9.78
C TYR A 11 5.55 -12.42 9.72
N GLN A 12 6.86 -12.15 9.69
CA GLN A 12 7.39 -10.81 9.48
C GLN A 12 7.02 -10.33 8.06
N VAL A 13 6.85 -9.02 7.90
CA VAL A 13 6.77 -8.43 6.56
C VAL A 13 8.16 -8.47 5.95
N PRO A 14 8.40 -9.24 4.87
CA PRO A 14 9.70 -9.24 4.21
C PRO A 14 9.95 -7.89 3.55
N LEU A 15 11.16 -7.37 3.67
CA LEU A 15 11.59 -6.13 3.03
C LEU A 15 12.67 -6.43 2.00
N ASP A 16 12.61 -5.76 0.84
CA ASP A 16 13.67 -5.82 -0.16
C ASP A 16 14.90 -4.96 0.24
N ALA A 17 15.89 -4.89 -0.63
CA ALA A 17 17.10 -4.10 -0.38
C ALA A 17 16.80 -2.60 -0.17
N ASN A 18 15.71 -2.10 -0.75
CA ASN A 18 15.25 -0.71 -0.63
C ASN A 18 14.30 -0.49 0.56
N LYS A 19 14.07 -1.52 1.39
CA LYS A 19 13.18 -1.51 2.55
C LYS A 19 11.67 -1.47 2.21
N LYS A 20 11.34 -1.75 0.95
CA LYS A 20 9.96 -1.90 0.50
C LYS A 20 9.42 -3.30 0.86
N PRO A 21 8.13 -3.46 1.21
CA PRO A 21 7.50 -4.77 1.40
C PRO A 21 7.63 -5.66 0.16
N ALA A 22 8.27 -6.82 0.34
CA ALA A 22 8.61 -7.77 -0.74
C ALA A 22 7.60 -8.93 -0.77
N PHE A 23 6.35 -8.63 -1.10
CA PHE A 23 5.24 -9.59 -1.08
C PHE A 23 4.67 -9.91 -2.46
N TYR A 24 5.24 -9.35 -3.53
CA TYR A 24 4.77 -9.56 -4.88
C TYR A 24 5.90 -9.83 -5.88
N SER A 25 5.56 -10.42 -7.00
CA SER A 25 6.47 -10.73 -8.10
C SER A 25 5.79 -10.53 -9.46
N ALA A 26 6.56 -10.05 -10.43
CA ALA A 26 6.09 -9.92 -11.80
C ALA A 26 5.98 -11.29 -12.49
N ILE A 27 4.88 -11.52 -13.20
CA ILE A 27 4.64 -12.75 -13.98
C ILE A 27 4.88 -12.48 -15.46
N SER A 28 5.76 -13.28 -16.07
CA SER A 28 5.94 -13.29 -17.52
C SER A 28 4.97 -14.28 -18.16
N ARG A 29 4.24 -13.86 -19.20
CA ARG A 29 3.29 -14.71 -19.93
C ARG A 29 3.98 -15.77 -20.81
N ASN A 30 5.24 -15.55 -21.18
CA ASN A 30 5.94 -16.33 -22.21
C ASN A 30 6.92 -17.36 -21.64
N LYS A 31 6.92 -17.60 -20.35
CA LYS A 31 7.80 -18.59 -19.70
C LYS A 31 7.20 -19.13 -18.41
N VAL A 32 7.70 -20.27 -17.99
CA VAL A 32 7.36 -20.80 -16.66
C VAL A 32 7.87 -19.82 -15.61
N ASN A 33 6.97 -19.41 -14.73
CA ASN A 33 7.31 -18.53 -13.62
C ASN A 33 7.47 -19.37 -12.36
N ARG A 34 8.60 -19.19 -11.67
CA ARG A 34 8.79 -19.65 -10.31
C ARG A 34 8.80 -18.41 -9.40
N ASN A 35 7.85 -18.36 -8.49
CA ASN A 35 7.67 -17.24 -7.59
C ASN A 35 7.67 -17.75 -6.16
N ASP A 36 8.87 -17.79 -5.58
CA ASP A 36 9.06 -18.21 -4.19
C ASP A 36 9.03 -16.97 -3.29
N PHE A 37 8.22 -17.01 -2.24
CA PHE A 37 8.17 -16.00 -1.19
C PHE A 37 8.77 -16.58 0.09
N SER A 38 9.92 -16.06 0.51
CA SER A 38 10.54 -16.44 1.76
C SER A 38 9.92 -15.67 2.91
N LEU A 39 9.32 -16.38 3.86
CA LEU A 39 8.70 -15.80 5.04
C LEU A 39 9.46 -16.21 6.30
N THR A 40 9.73 -15.25 7.17
CA THR A 40 10.35 -15.48 8.49
C THR A 40 9.25 -15.45 9.56
N PRO A 41 9.07 -16.49 10.36
CA PRO A 41 8.10 -16.47 11.44
C PRO A 41 8.38 -15.33 12.45
N LEU A 42 7.33 -14.77 13.02
CA LEU A 42 7.47 -13.91 14.19
C LEU A 42 7.92 -14.75 15.40
N THR A 43 8.84 -14.21 16.17
CA THR A 43 9.31 -14.85 17.40
C THR A 43 8.31 -14.75 18.55
N VAL A 44 7.39 -13.78 18.48
CA VAL A 44 6.36 -13.52 19.47
C VAL A 44 5.08 -13.16 18.73
N SER A 45 3.93 -13.67 19.21
CA SER A 45 2.61 -13.32 18.68
C SER A 45 2.38 -11.81 18.71
N GLU A 46 1.79 -11.29 17.65
CA GLU A 46 1.52 -9.87 17.46
C GLU A 46 0.07 -9.56 17.85
N GLU A 47 -0.18 -9.39 19.15
CA GLU A 47 -1.51 -9.02 19.64
C GLU A 47 -1.78 -7.52 19.48
N ASN A 48 -0.75 -6.71 19.67
CA ASN A 48 -0.81 -5.26 19.55
C ASN A 48 0.23 -4.77 18.54
N PHE A 49 -0.22 -4.00 17.56
CA PHE A 49 0.62 -3.29 16.59
C PHE A 49 0.02 -1.91 16.30
N THR A 50 0.83 -1.04 15.72
CA THR A 50 0.36 0.26 15.24
C THR A 50 0.27 0.24 13.71
N LEU A 51 -0.87 0.67 13.17
CA LEU A 51 -1.05 0.93 11.74
C LEU A 51 -1.14 2.45 11.53
N ILE A 52 -0.22 3.00 10.75
CA ILE A 52 -0.20 4.41 10.35
C ILE A 52 -0.90 4.52 8.99
N ALA A 53 -1.93 5.34 8.90
CA ALA A 53 -2.53 5.74 7.64
C ALA A 53 -1.93 7.07 7.19
N ILE A 54 -1.32 7.11 6.00
CA ILE A 54 -0.72 8.31 5.42
C ILE A 54 -1.61 8.76 4.26
N GLY A 55 -2.42 9.80 4.51
CA GLY A 55 -3.31 10.35 3.49
C GLY A 55 -2.61 11.40 2.65
N ASP A 56 -2.82 11.36 1.35
CA ASP A 56 -2.56 12.41 0.35
C ASP A 56 -1.23 13.18 0.54
N PRO A 57 -0.05 12.53 0.45
CA PRO A 57 1.20 13.28 0.44
C PRO A 57 1.27 14.29 -0.70
N GLN A 58 0.75 13.94 -1.85
CA GLN A 58 0.41 14.75 -3.04
C GLN A 58 1.48 15.77 -3.42
N VAL A 59 2.75 15.36 -3.35
CA VAL A 59 3.90 16.23 -3.59
C VAL A 59 4.04 16.58 -5.08
N SER A 60 4.32 17.86 -5.36
CA SER A 60 4.48 18.40 -6.72
C SER A 60 5.93 18.78 -7.05
N ASN A 61 6.81 18.82 -6.05
CA ASN A 61 8.19 19.26 -6.23
C ASN A 61 9.11 18.81 -5.09
N ALA A 62 10.42 19.01 -5.27
CA ALA A 62 11.45 18.61 -4.30
C ALA A 62 11.32 19.29 -2.93
N SER A 63 10.82 20.53 -2.87
CA SER A 63 10.62 21.22 -1.60
C SER A 63 9.52 20.56 -0.77
N GLU A 64 8.44 20.11 -1.40
CA GLU A 64 7.34 19.40 -0.74
C GLU A 64 7.78 18.00 -0.30
N ILE A 65 8.59 17.29 -1.10
CA ILE A 65 9.23 16.04 -0.66
C ILE A 65 10.08 16.26 0.59
N ASN A 66 10.85 17.35 0.62
CA ASN A 66 11.66 17.68 1.80
C ASN A 66 10.78 17.99 3.02
N ARG A 67 9.68 18.72 2.86
CA ARG A 67 8.72 18.97 3.93
C ARG A 67 8.08 17.67 4.42
N PHE A 68 7.65 16.81 3.51
CA PHE A 68 7.11 15.49 3.88
C PHE A 68 8.12 14.69 4.73
N LYS A 69 9.40 14.71 4.35
CA LYS A 69 10.47 14.05 5.11
C LYS A 69 10.69 14.67 6.49
N THR A 70 10.79 16.01 6.56
CA THR A 70 11.21 16.71 7.79
C THR A 70 10.05 17.01 8.74
N GLU A 71 8.84 16.98 8.24
CA GLU A 71 7.61 17.20 9.03
C GLU A 71 6.88 15.86 9.26
N THR A 72 6.28 15.28 8.22
CA THR A 72 5.42 14.09 8.37
C THR A 72 6.18 12.85 8.83
N ILE A 73 7.27 12.49 8.15
CA ILE A 73 8.06 11.31 8.51
C ILE A 73 8.75 11.49 9.86
N ALA A 74 9.23 12.70 10.15
CA ALA A 74 9.82 12.98 11.45
C ALA A 74 8.80 12.86 12.59
N ASP A 75 7.57 13.34 12.40
CA ASP A 75 6.50 13.23 13.38
C ASP A 75 6.04 11.79 13.59
N ILE A 76 5.91 11.01 12.50
CA ILE A 76 5.66 9.57 12.57
C ILE A 76 6.73 8.87 13.41
N ASN A 77 8.02 9.14 13.13
CA ASN A 77 9.13 8.54 13.86
C ASN A 77 9.12 8.92 15.35
N MET A 78 8.87 10.17 15.66
CA MET A 78 8.76 10.63 17.04
C MET A 78 7.61 9.93 17.76
N THR A 79 6.42 9.92 17.17
CA THR A 79 5.22 9.29 17.74
C THR A 79 5.42 7.79 17.96
N LEU A 80 6.00 7.09 16.97
CA LEU A 80 6.28 5.66 17.08
C LEU A 80 7.32 5.39 18.17
N SER A 81 8.36 6.20 18.29
CA SER A 81 9.40 6.05 19.31
C SER A 81 8.86 6.21 20.72
N VAL A 82 8.02 7.22 20.96
CA VAL A 82 7.38 7.46 22.26
C VAL A 82 6.46 6.29 22.62
N ASN A 83 5.57 5.91 21.74
CA ASN A 83 4.61 4.83 21.97
C ASN A 83 5.30 3.47 22.20
N GLN A 84 6.40 3.20 21.52
CA GLN A 84 7.20 1.98 21.70
C GLN A 84 7.90 1.99 23.06
N ALA A 85 8.49 3.13 23.46
CA ALA A 85 9.12 3.28 24.78
C ALA A 85 8.11 3.10 25.94
N GLU A 86 6.85 3.47 25.72
CA GLU A 86 5.75 3.25 26.66
C GLU A 86 5.17 1.82 26.60
N GLY A 87 5.69 0.96 25.75
CA GLY A 87 5.26 -0.44 25.62
C GLY A 87 3.89 -0.63 24.99
N ARG A 88 3.36 0.37 24.28
CA ARG A 88 2.01 0.31 23.67
C ARG A 88 1.91 -0.68 22.53
N TYR A 89 3.01 -0.93 21.82
CA TYR A 89 3.09 -1.89 20.72
C TYR A 89 4.54 -2.38 20.53
N LYS A 90 4.70 -3.49 19.82
CA LYS A 90 6.02 -4.03 19.43
C LYS A 90 6.38 -3.68 18.00
N ASN A 91 5.41 -3.76 17.09
CA ASN A 91 5.61 -3.56 15.65
C ASN A 91 4.69 -2.44 15.13
N ALA A 92 5.16 -1.74 14.10
CA ALA A 92 4.40 -0.73 13.39
C ALA A 92 4.43 -1.00 11.89
N TYR A 93 3.37 -0.60 11.21
CA TYR A 93 3.18 -0.70 9.76
C TYR A 93 2.54 0.58 9.27
N ALA A 94 2.73 0.92 8.01
CA ALA A 94 2.05 2.05 7.39
C ALA A 94 1.37 1.64 6.09
N VAL A 95 0.28 2.33 5.77
CA VAL A 95 -0.40 2.26 4.48
C VAL A 95 -0.61 3.70 4.00
N THR A 96 -0.19 4.00 2.77
CA THR A 96 -0.61 5.24 2.12
C THR A 96 -2.05 5.10 1.64
N LEU A 97 -2.76 6.20 1.55
CA LEU A 97 -4.15 6.22 1.07
C LEU A 97 -4.28 6.87 -0.31
N GLY A 98 -3.23 6.80 -1.13
CA GLY A 98 -3.20 7.32 -2.48
C GLY A 98 -2.67 8.75 -2.59
N ASP A 99 -2.62 9.24 -3.82
CA ASP A 99 -2.11 10.55 -4.19
C ASP A 99 -0.70 10.81 -3.61
N ILE A 100 0.22 9.89 -3.92
CA ILE A 100 1.61 10.00 -3.49
C ILE A 100 2.26 11.25 -4.10
N VAL A 101 1.95 11.51 -5.37
CA VAL A 101 2.39 12.69 -6.11
C VAL A 101 1.18 13.39 -6.74
N ASN A 102 1.34 14.65 -7.13
CA ASN A 102 0.31 15.45 -7.79
C ASN A 102 0.58 15.48 -9.31
N ASP A 103 0.12 14.47 -10.04
CA ASP A 103 0.31 14.32 -11.51
C ASP A 103 1.80 14.37 -11.96
N THR A 104 2.73 14.08 -11.05
CA THR A 104 4.18 14.21 -11.28
C THR A 104 4.91 12.89 -11.04
N PRO A 105 4.64 11.83 -11.81
CA PRO A 105 5.20 10.49 -11.57
C PRO A 105 6.72 10.42 -11.68
N ASN A 106 7.36 11.41 -12.29
CA ASN A 106 8.81 11.55 -12.28
C ASN A 106 9.40 11.82 -10.87
N LEU A 107 8.61 12.28 -9.93
CA LEU A 107 9.01 12.46 -8.54
C LEU A 107 9.01 11.15 -7.72
N TRP A 108 8.43 10.07 -8.23
CA TRP A 108 8.37 8.80 -7.49
C TRP A 108 9.77 8.28 -7.12
N GLU A 109 10.76 8.39 -8.01
CA GLU A 109 12.12 7.92 -7.71
C GLU A 109 12.76 8.66 -6.52
N THR A 110 12.38 9.92 -6.29
CA THR A 110 12.83 10.70 -5.14
C THR A 110 11.94 10.48 -3.92
N MET A 111 10.64 10.33 -4.13
CA MET A 111 9.66 10.15 -3.05
C MET A 111 9.75 8.76 -2.40
N LYS A 112 9.98 7.71 -3.19
CA LYS A 112 10.08 6.32 -2.72
C LYS A 112 11.06 6.15 -1.56
N PRO A 113 12.34 6.56 -1.65
CA PRO A 113 13.27 6.40 -0.53
C PRO A 113 12.81 7.13 0.73
N THR A 114 12.08 8.24 0.58
CA THR A 114 11.56 9.00 1.71
C THR A 114 10.45 8.24 2.44
N MET A 115 9.60 7.54 1.68
CA MET A 115 8.48 6.76 2.23
C MET A 115 8.88 5.36 2.67
N GLU A 116 9.76 4.69 1.90
CA GLU A 116 10.05 3.27 2.09
C GLU A 116 11.22 3.04 3.08
N ASN A 117 12.14 3.99 3.18
CA ASN A 117 13.35 3.85 4.02
C ASN A 117 13.21 4.57 5.37
N VAL A 118 12.07 4.37 6.04
CA VAL A 118 11.80 4.95 7.35
C VAL A 118 12.37 4.05 8.44
N GLN A 119 13.55 4.40 8.97
CA GLN A 119 14.16 3.68 10.07
C GLN A 119 13.61 4.17 11.41
N LEU A 120 13.15 3.23 12.21
CA LEU A 120 12.65 3.49 13.56
C LEU A 120 13.80 3.60 14.57
N SER A 121 13.53 4.18 15.73
CA SER A 121 14.53 4.37 16.80
C SER A 121 15.16 3.09 17.32
N ASN A 122 14.46 1.95 17.21
CA ASN A 122 14.97 0.63 17.57
C ASN A 122 15.86 -0.02 16.49
N GLY A 123 16.13 0.69 15.39
CA GLY A 123 16.94 0.22 14.27
C GLY A 123 16.19 -0.62 13.23
N THR A 124 14.92 -0.94 13.45
CA THR A 124 14.07 -1.61 12.45
C THR A 124 13.54 -0.61 11.43
N TYR A 125 12.95 -1.11 10.33
CA TYR A 125 12.33 -0.27 9.31
C TYR A 125 10.81 -0.40 9.38
N LEU A 126 10.11 0.72 9.16
CA LEU A 126 8.65 0.75 9.04
C LEU A 126 8.26 0.19 7.66
N PRO A 127 7.57 -0.95 7.57
CA PRO A 127 7.02 -1.41 6.30
C PRO A 127 5.90 -0.47 5.86
N VAL A 128 6.03 0.13 4.68
CA VAL A 128 5.03 1.05 4.11
C VAL A 128 4.40 0.41 2.88
N PHE A 129 3.14 0.08 2.98
CA PHE A 129 2.33 -0.43 1.88
C PHE A 129 1.70 0.73 1.11
N GLN A 130 1.55 0.58 -0.20
CA GLN A 130 1.12 1.67 -1.06
C GLN A 130 -0.28 1.44 -1.61
N CYS A 131 -1.17 2.42 -1.44
CA CYS A 131 -2.43 2.55 -2.15
C CYS A 131 -2.27 3.57 -3.27
N ILE A 132 -2.97 3.38 -4.37
CA ILE A 132 -2.98 4.30 -5.50
C ILE A 132 -4.10 5.34 -5.32
N GLY A 133 -3.84 6.60 -5.71
CA GLY A 133 -4.87 7.65 -5.81
C GLY A 133 -5.06 8.12 -7.25
N ASN A 134 -5.95 9.06 -7.47
CA ASN A 134 -6.26 9.52 -8.84
C ASN A 134 -5.08 10.27 -9.49
N HIS A 135 -4.29 11.01 -8.73
CA HIS A 135 -3.09 11.69 -9.25
C HIS A 135 -1.90 10.76 -9.50
N ASP A 136 -1.97 9.51 -9.04
CA ASP A 136 -0.98 8.46 -9.32
C ASP A 136 -1.28 7.67 -10.61
N HIS A 137 -2.49 7.85 -11.19
CA HIS A 137 -2.86 7.25 -12.47
C HIS A 137 -2.23 7.99 -13.65
N ASN A 138 -1.99 7.28 -14.73
CA ASN A 138 -1.55 7.90 -15.97
C ASN A 138 -2.77 8.45 -16.74
N ALA A 139 -3.00 9.73 -16.66
CA ALA A 139 -4.11 10.42 -17.36
C ALA A 139 -4.06 10.31 -18.89
N GLY A 140 -2.89 10.01 -19.47
CA GLY A 140 -2.72 9.77 -20.92
C GLY A 140 -2.94 8.33 -21.35
N ALA A 141 -3.34 7.42 -20.45
CA ALA A 141 -3.56 6.02 -20.77
C ALA A 141 -4.80 5.80 -21.65
N ALA A 142 -4.80 4.71 -22.42
CA ALA A 142 -5.90 4.38 -23.30
C ALA A 142 -7.11 3.77 -22.58
N ASP A 143 -6.91 3.19 -21.43
CA ASP A 143 -7.92 2.50 -20.62
C ASP A 143 -7.49 2.48 -19.14
N ASP A 144 -8.43 2.11 -18.28
CA ASP A 144 -8.27 2.00 -16.85
C ASP A 144 -7.09 1.08 -16.45
N ARG A 145 -6.96 -0.05 -17.09
CA ARG A 145 -5.88 -1.01 -16.83
C ARG A 145 -4.50 -0.45 -17.17
N SER A 146 -4.37 0.31 -18.24
CA SER A 146 -3.11 0.96 -18.62
C SER A 146 -2.80 2.18 -17.79
N ALA A 147 -3.81 2.81 -17.18
CA ALA A 147 -3.64 3.94 -16.28
C ALA A 147 -2.81 3.58 -15.02
N ILE A 148 -2.95 2.38 -14.50
CA ILE A 148 -2.22 1.90 -13.32
C ILE A 148 -0.86 1.27 -13.63
N ALA A 149 -0.51 1.10 -14.91
CA ALA A 149 0.67 0.30 -15.31
C ALA A 149 2.00 0.87 -14.76
N ASN A 150 2.11 2.18 -14.72
CA ASN A 150 3.29 2.87 -14.21
C ASN A 150 3.39 2.73 -12.68
N PHE A 151 2.28 2.91 -11.96
CA PHE A 151 2.23 2.66 -10.52
C PHE A 151 2.64 1.23 -10.18
N ASN A 152 2.07 0.24 -10.88
CA ASN A 152 2.40 -1.17 -10.70
C ASN A 152 3.90 -1.49 -10.88
N LYS A 153 4.57 -0.78 -11.77
CA LYS A 153 6.01 -0.94 -11.98
C LYS A 153 6.83 -0.45 -10.79
N HIS A 154 6.42 0.64 -10.15
CA HIS A 154 7.15 1.27 -9.05
C HIS A 154 6.77 0.69 -7.68
N PHE A 155 5.49 0.46 -7.44
CA PHE A 155 4.95 0.16 -6.10
C PHE A 155 4.35 -1.24 -5.99
N GLY A 156 4.06 -1.92 -7.09
CA GLY A 156 3.47 -3.26 -7.08
C GLY A 156 1.96 -3.25 -7.34
N PRO A 157 1.24 -4.30 -6.93
CA PRO A 157 -0.19 -4.43 -7.20
C PRO A 157 -1.00 -3.30 -6.54
N THR A 158 -2.09 -2.89 -7.19
CA THR A 158 -3.04 -1.92 -6.67
C THR A 158 -4.11 -2.55 -5.78
N ASP A 159 -4.37 -3.85 -6.00
CA ASP A 159 -5.34 -4.64 -5.22
C ASP A 159 -4.60 -5.79 -4.56
N TYR A 160 -4.56 -5.81 -3.23
CA TYR A 160 -3.90 -6.84 -2.44
C TYR A 160 -4.36 -6.83 -0.98
N SER A 161 -3.98 -7.88 -0.24
CA SER A 161 -4.27 -7.99 1.19
C SER A 161 -3.06 -8.48 1.98
N PHE A 162 -3.08 -8.24 3.28
CA PHE A 162 -2.12 -8.80 4.24
C PHE A 162 -2.75 -8.85 5.64
N ASN A 163 -2.14 -9.65 6.52
CA ASN A 163 -2.67 -9.86 7.86
C ASN A 163 -1.68 -9.39 8.94
N ARG A 164 -2.18 -8.71 9.97
CA ARG A 164 -1.42 -8.39 11.19
C ARG A 164 -2.27 -8.69 12.42
N GLY A 165 -1.75 -9.47 13.35
CA GLY A 165 -2.51 -9.89 14.52
C GLY A 165 -3.89 -10.45 14.14
N LYS A 166 -4.95 -9.88 14.70
CA LYS A 166 -6.35 -10.19 14.38
C LYS A 166 -6.96 -9.25 13.33
N VAL A 167 -6.14 -8.59 12.52
CA VAL A 167 -6.61 -7.65 11.50
C VAL A 167 -6.28 -8.18 10.11
N HIS A 168 -7.29 -8.25 9.25
CA HIS A 168 -7.14 -8.45 7.81
C HIS A 168 -7.22 -7.11 7.11
N ILE A 169 -6.16 -6.72 6.43
CA ILE A 169 -6.02 -5.42 5.78
C ILE A 169 -6.06 -5.64 4.28
N VAL A 170 -6.97 -4.96 3.62
CA VAL A 170 -7.15 -4.97 2.17
C VAL A 170 -6.85 -3.59 1.63
N VAL A 171 -6.04 -3.50 0.59
CA VAL A 171 -5.75 -2.27 -0.14
C VAL A 171 -6.28 -2.42 -1.55
N MET A 172 -7.08 -1.45 -2.02
CA MET A 172 -7.72 -1.51 -3.32
C MET A 172 -7.70 -0.16 -4.03
N ASP A 173 -7.52 -0.25 -5.34
CA ASP A 173 -7.77 0.85 -6.25
C ASP A 173 -9.28 1.04 -6.42
N ASN A 174 -9.80 2.19 -6.00
CA ASN A 174 -11.21 2.54 -6.18
C ASN A 174 -11.41 3.72 -7.15
N ILE A 175 -10.48 3.89 -8.07
CA ILE A 175 -10.54 4.87 -9.14
C ILE A 175 -10.84 4.12 -10.45
N VAL A 176 -11.98 4.39 -11.05
CA VAL A 176 -12.38 3.80 -12.33
C VAL A 176 -12.31 4.86 -13.41
N CYS A 177 -11.37 4.71 -14.32
CA CYS A 177 -11.24 5.59 -15.48
C CYS A 177 -12.44 5.43 -16.41
N THR A 178 -13.25 6.47 -16.56
CA THR A 178 -14.51 6.45 -17.32
C THR A 178 -14.38 7.02 -18.73
N SER A 179 -13.39 7.87 -18.98
CA SER A 179 -13.14 8.44 -20.31
C SER A 179 -11.67 8.80 -20.46
N THR A 180 -11.10 8.45 -21.60
CA THR A 180 -9.78 8.90 -22.01
C THR A 180 -9.84 9.42 -23.47
N ASN A 181 -9.32 10.60 -23.72
CA ASN A 181 -9.18 11.16 -25.07
C ASN A 181 -7.70 11.47 -25.39
N GLY A 182 -6.78 10.94 -24.60
CA GLY A 182 -5.35 11.19 -24.70
C GLY A 182 -4.87 12.54 -24.17
N LYS A 183 -5.78 13.38 -23.68
CA LYS A 183 -5.48 14.72 -23.15
C LYS A 183 -6.10 14.98 -21.79
N THR A 184 -7.33 14.53 -21.62
CA THR A 184 -8.06 14.61 -20.36
C THR A 184 -8.64 13.24 -20.05
N TRP A 185 -8.70 12.89 -18.80
CA TRP A 185 -9.41 11.72 -18.34
C TRP A 185 -10.41 12.10 -17.27
N THR A 186 -11.46 11.32 -17.20
CA THR A 186 -12.44 11.41 -16.11
C THR A 186 -12.49 10.08 -15.41
N TYR A 187 -12.82 10.10 -14.15
CA TYR A 187 -12.93 8.89 -13.33
C TYR A 187 -14.12 8.99 -12.38
N ASP A 188 -14.61 7.85 -11.98
CA ASP A 188 -15.59 7.69 -10.91
C ASP A 188 -14.98 6.88 -9.76
N ALA A 189 -15.53 7.09 -8.56
CA ALA A 189 -15.24 6.21 -7.43
C ALA A 189 -16.00 4.88 -7.60
N GLY A 190 -15.30 3.77 -7.50
CA GLY A 190 -15.95 2.46 -7.62
C GLY A 190 -14.98 1.31 -7.75
N PHE A 191 -15.53 0.12 -7.91
CA PHE A 191 -14.78 -1.11 -8.17
C PHE A 191 -15.32 -1.80 -9.42
N SER A 192 -14.42 -2.32 -10.23
CA SER A 192 -14.78 -3.18 -11.33
C SER A 192 -15.36 -4.51 -10.82
N LYS A 193 -16.07 -5.22 -11.69
CA LYS A 193 -16.60 -6.57 -11.36
C LYS A 193 -15.49 -7.56 -11.00
N SER A 194 -14.30 -7.43 -11.63
CA SER A 194 -13.14 -8.27 -11.31
C SER A 194 -12.58 -8.00 -9.92
N GLN A 195 -12.48 -6.74 -9.51
CA GLN A 195 -12.07 -6.36 -8.16
C GLN A 195 -13.06 -6.83 -7.10
N TYR A 196 -14.36 -6.68 -7.37
CA TYR A 196 -15.39 -7.19 -6.48
C TYR A 196 -15.29 -8.72 -6.29
N ASN A 197 -15.12 -9.47 -7.38
CA ASN A 197 -14.97 -10.92 -7.32
C ASN A 197 -13.69 -11.34 -6.58
N TRP A 198 -12.59 -10.60 -6.80
CA TRP A 198 -11.35 -10.81 -6.09
C TRP A 198 -11.51 -10.54 -4.59
N LEU A 199 -12.08 -9.39 -4.21
CA LEU A 199 -12.32 -9.05 -2.80
C LEU A 199 -13.18 -10.11 -2.11
N LYS A 200 -14.25 -10.56 -2.80
CA LYS A 200 -15.09 -11.64 -2.26
C LYS A 200 -14.29 -12.91 -2.00
N ALA A 201 -13.46 -13.33 -2.96
CA ALA A 201 -12.64 -14.54 -2.82
C ALA A 201 -11.58 -14.38 -1.71
N ASP A 202 -10.96 -13.21 -1.60
CA ASP A 202 -10.01 -12.89 -0.55
C ASP A 202 -10.65 -12.95 0.84
N LEU A 203 -11.81 -12.32 0.99
CA LEU A 203 -12.57 -12.36 2.24
C LEU A 203 -13.10 -13.77 2.56
N ASP A 204 -13.48 -14.56 1.55
CA ASP A 204 -13.92 -15.95 1.74
C ASP A 204 -12.78 -16.85 2.22
N ALA A 205 -11.54 -16.53 1.88
CA ALA A 205 -10.35 -17.23 2.32
C ALA A 205 -9.87 -16.85 3.74
N VAL A 206 -10.42 -15.80 4.34
CA VAL A 206 -10.09 -15.41 5.72
C VAL A 206 -10.64 -16.44 6.69
N GLU A 207 -9.77 -17.10 7.46
CA GLU A 207 -10.15 -18.02 8.53
C GLU A 207 -10.57 -17.27 9.80
N ASN A 208 -11.51 -17.83 10.58
CA ASN A 208 -11.98 -17.29 11.86
C ASN A 208 -12.40 -15.81 11.74
N LYS A 209 -13.26 -15.52 10.78
CA LYS A 209 -13.69 -14.13 10.45
C LYS A 209 -14.33 -13.40 11.62
N GLU A 210 -15.05 -14.12 12.47
CA GLU A 210 -15.73 -13.60 13.66
C GLU A 210 -14.78 -13.00 14.70
N ASP A 211 -13.51 -13.44 14.68
CA ASP A 211 -12.45 -12.96 15.58
C ASP A 211 -11.55 -11.88 14.95
N LYS A 212 -11.85 -11.45 13.73
CA LYS A 212 -10.99 -10.54 12.98
C LYS A 212 -11.67 -9.21 12.67
N MET A 213 -10.86 -8.15 12.71
CA MET A 213 -11.21 -6.87 12.16
C MET A 213 -10.83 -6.83 10.67
N LEU A 214 -11.72 -6.31 9.83
CA LEU A 214 -11.42 -5.97 8.45
C LEU A 214 -11.15 -4.47 8.34
N ILE A 215 -10.00 -4.11 7.73
CA ILE A 215 -9.69 -2.74 7.33
C ILE A 215 -9.59 -2.72 5.82
N LEU A 216 -10.40 -1.92 5.15
CA LEU A 216 -10.31 -1.64 3.72
C LEU A 216 -9.70 -0.25 3.52
N CYS A 217 -8.55 -0.21 2.86
CA CYS A 217 -7.82 1.00 2.50
C CYS A 217 -8.04 1.30 1.01
N CYS A 218 -8.52 2.48 0.71
CA CYS A 218 -8.67 3.01 -0.64
C CYS A 218 -8.57 4.54 -0.61
N HIS A 219 -8.40 5.16 -1.78
CA HIS A 219 -8.21 6.60 -1.86
C HIS A 219 -9.51 7.39 -1.65
N ILE A 220 -10.54 7.10 -2.44
CA ILE A 220 -11.82 7.82 -2.32
C ILE A 220 -12.62 7.23 -1.16
N PRO A 221 -13.00 8.05 -0.16
CA PRO A 221 -13.81 7.57 0.96
C PRO A 221 -15.17 7.03 0.52
N PHE A 222 -15.63 5.94 1.13
CA PHE A 222 -17.01 5.50 0.96
C PHE A 222 -17.94 6.56 1.57
N ARG A 223 -18.78 7.15 0.75
CA ARG A 223 -19.88 7.97 1.24
C ARG A 223 -21.03 7.03 1.52
N GLY A 224 -21.45 6.94 2.77
CA GLY A 224 -22.72 6.30 3.09
C GLY A 224 -23.82 6.99 2.30
N GLY A 225 -24.56 6.24 1.50
CA GLY A 225 -25.77 6.76 0.86
C GLY A 225 -26.74 7.19 1.97
N ALA A 226 -27.20 8.41 1.89
CA ALA A 226 -28.30 8.90 2.71
C ALA A 226 -29.60 8.24 2.22
#